data_51158cd2e611eae79f1dee9ab7baf579
#
_entry.id   51158cd2e611eae79f1dee9ab7baf579
#
_cell.length_a   1.000
_cell.length_b   1.000
_cell.length_c   1.000
_cell.angle_alpha   90.00
_cell.angle_beta   90.00
_cell.angle_gamma   90.00
#
_symmetry.space_group_name_H-M   'P 1'
#
loop_
_entity.id
_entity.type
_entity.pdbx_description
1 polymer ?
#
loop_
_entity_poly.entity_id
_entity_poly.type
_entity_poly.pdbx_seq_one_letter_code
_entity_poly.pdbx_strand_id
1 'polypeptide(L)'
;MKLIITESKMSSAVIKWLDRKYSNLTPINHTVFTTFANESGNSVFFYDNESGDVTLEDGNLQYGLFDMFNLSSYGLKAIVKPWIEETYGIDVDLVHYTTFYCSKCNQYHPTKRHIDE
;
A
#
# COMPACT_ATOMS: atom_id res chain seq x y z
N MET A 1 -16.26 -19.93 -10.44
CA MET A 1 -17.10 -19.48 -9.73
C MET A 1 -16.68 -19.12 -8.42
N LYS A 2 -16.18 -19.92 -7.65
CA LYS A 2 -15.71 -19.55 -6.36
C LYS A 2 -14.71 -18.42 -6.40
N LEU A 3 -14.04 -18.22 -7.53
CA LEU A 3 -13.08 -17.14 -7.65
C LEU A 3 -13.73 -15.77 -7.54
N ILE A 4 -14.90 -15.62 -8.10
CA ILE A 4 -15.60 -14.36 -8.04
C ILE A 4 -15.97 -14.03 -6.63
N ILE A 5 -16.48 -15.00 -5.89
CA ILE A 5 -16.83 -14.80 -4.51
C ILE A 5 -15.60 -14.46 -3.69
N THR A 6 -14.50 -15.15 -3.98
CA THR A 6 -13.26 -14.94 -3.27
C THR A 6 -12.73 -13.54 -3.49
N GLU A 7 -12.81 -13.03 -4.72
CA GLU A 7 -12.36 -11.68 -5.00
C GLU A 7 -13.17 -10.64 -4.23
N SER A 8 -14.47 -10.82 -4.22
CA SER A 8 -15.35 -9.89 -3.52
C SER A 8 -15.06 -9.88 -2.02
N LYS A 9 -14.88 -11.07 -1.43
CA LYS A 9 -14.56 -11.17 -0.01
C LYS A 9 -13.17 -10.67 0.28
N MET A 10 -12.23 -10.90 -0.61
CA MET A 10 -10.87 -10.42 -0.47
C MET A 10 -10.84 -8.91 -0.46
N SER A 11 -11.54 -8.28 -1.40
CA SER A 11 -11.59 -6.82 -1.46
C SER A 11 -12.15 -6.24 -0.18
N SER A 12 -13.23 -6.82 0.32
CA SER A 12 -13.85 -6.35 1.54
C SER A 12 -12.92 -6.49 2.74
N ALA A 13 -12.21 -7.62 2.82
CA ALA A 13 -11.29 -7.86 3.93
C ALA A 13 -10.11 -6.90 3.90
N VAL A 14 -9.57 -6.65 2.71
CA VAL A 14 -8.45 -5.71 2.56
C VAL A 14 -8.89 -4.31 2.94
N ILE A 15 -10.05 -3.87 2.47
CA ILE A 15 -10.55 -2.53 2.76
C ILE A 15 -10.77 -2.35 4.26
N LYS A 16 -11.33 -3.34 4.93
CA LYS A 16 -11.54 -3.26 6.37
C LYS A 16 -10.22 -3.19 7.12
N TRP A 17 -9.24 -3.94 6.67
CA TRP A 17 -7.93 -3.91 7.28
C TRP A 17 -7.25 -2.55 7.09
N LEU A 18 -7.36 -1.99 5.88
CA LEU A 18 -6.80 -0.68 5.59
C LEU A 18 -7.50 0.41 6.42
N ASP A 19 -8.83 0.35 6.48
CA ASP A 19 -9.60 1.31 7.26
C ASP A 19 -9.19 1.31 8.73
N ARG A 20 -8.97 0.13 9.28
CA ARG A 20 -8.63 0.01 10.68
C ARG A 20 -7.23 0.52 10.99
N LYS A 21 -6.28 0.28 10.09
CA LYS A 21 -4.89 0.56 10.38
C LYS A 21 -4.34 1.84 9.76
N TYR A 22 -4.89 2.25 8.64
CA TYR A 22 -4.27 3.32 7.87
C TYR A 22 -5.20 4.46 7.47
N SER A 23 -6.37 4.55 8.07
CA SER A 23 -7.32 5.61 7.71
C SER A 23 -7.05 6.94 8.42
N ASN A 24 -6.13 6.96 9.38
CA ASN A 24 -5.84 8.15 10.18
C ASN A 24 -4.44 8.70 9.99
N LEU A 25 -3.90 8.56 8.80
CA LEU A 25 -2.56 9.08 8.52
C LEU A 25 -2.61 10.59 8.41
N THR A 26 -1.53 11.25 8.79
CA THR A 26 -1.41 12.69 8.74
C THR A 26 -0.68 13.13 7.47
N PRO A 27 -1.30 13.96 6.64
CA PRO A 27 -0.61 14.44 5.45
C PRO A 27 0.38 15.54 5.83
N ILE A 28 1.60 15.42 5.31
CA ILE A 28 2.65 16.41 5.51
C ILE A 28 3.04 16.90 4.13
N ASN A 29 2.70 18.14 3.83
CA ASN A 29 2.90 18.69 2.50
C ASN A 29 4.31 19.19 2.30
N HIS A 30 4.90 18.80 1.18
CA HIS A 30 6.18 19.31 0.72
C HIS A 30 5.94 19.91 -0.66
N THR A 31 6.94 20.56 -1.21
CA THR A 31 6.78 21.24 -2.50
C THR A 31 6.38 20.27 -3.63
N VAL A 32 7.08 19.13 -3.71
CA VAL A 32 6.89 18.18 -4.81
C VAL A 32 5.99 17.02 -4.43
N PHE A 33 5.93 16.67 -3.16
CA PHE A 33 5.16 15.51 -2.73
C PHE A 33 4.51 15.75 -1.37
N THR A 34 3.55 14.89 -1.06
CA THR A 34 2.87 14.90 0.23
C THR A 34 3.07 13.55 0.88
N THR A 35 3.61 13.55 2.10
CA THR A 35 3.85 12.32 2.86
C THR A 35 2.65 12.05 3.75
N PHE A 36 2.20 10.80 3.78
CA PHE A 36 1.13 10.39 4.69
C PHE A 36 1.77 9.55 5.79
N ALA A 37 1.83 10.13 6.99
CA ALA A 37 2.61 9.57 8.10
C ALA A 37 1.71 9.01 9.19
N ASN A 38 2.24 7.99 9.90
CA ASN A 38 1.54 7.39 11.03
C ASN A 38 1.80 8.21 12.30
N GLU A 39 1.28 7.74 13.43
CA GLU A 39 1.41 8.45 14.69
C GLU A 39 2.84 8.63 15.12
N SER A 40 3.71 7.72 14.74
CA SER A 40 5.14 7.79 15.07
C SER A 40 5.91 8.75 14.17
N GLY A 41 5.24 9.31 13.17
CA GLY A 41 5.88 10.22 12.23
C GLY A 41 6.55 9.53 11.06
N ASN A 42 6.36 8.21 10.92
CA ASN A 42 6.95 7.46 9.82
C ASN A 42 6.05 7.50 8.58
N SER A 43 6.66 7.68 7.42
CA SER A 43 5.92 7.71 6.16
C SER A 43 5.35 6.34 5.86
N VAL A 44 4.06 6.26 5.61
CA VAL A 44 3.40 5.04 5.19
C VAL A 44 3.35 5.00 3.67
N PHE A 45 2.96 6.10 3.05
CA PHE A 45 3.08 6.27 1.60
C PHE A 45 3.22 7.76 1.29
N PHE A 46 3.72 8.06 0.10
CA PHE A 46 3.76 9.46 -0.33
C PHE A 46 3.11 9.61 -1.69
N TYR A 47 2.63 10.82 -1.93
CA TYR A 47 1.89 11.18 -3.13
C TYR A 47 2.70 12.23 -3.89
N ASP A 48 2.96 11.96 -5.17
CA ASP A 48 3.65 12.93 -6.03
C ASP A 48 2.64 13.96 -6.48
N ASN A 49 2.83 15.20 -6.07
CA ASN A 49 1.86 16.27 -6.34
C ASN A 49 1.75 16.61 -7.81
N GLU A 50 2.73 16.24 -8.62
CA GLU A 50 2.70 16.53 -10.03
C GLU A 50 2.13 15.39 -10.88
N SER A 51 2.62 14.19 -10.67
CA SER A 51 2.20 13.05 -11.46
C SER A 51 0.94 12.38 -10.95
N GLY A 52 0.67 12.52 -9.67
CA GLY A 52 -0.45 11.82 -9.05
C GLY A 52 -0.14 10.39 -8.64
N ASP A 53 1.12 10.00 -8.71
CA ASP A 53 1.51 8.65 -8.33
C ASP A 53 1.66 8.53 -6.82
N VAL A 54 1.28 7.39 -6.28
CA VAL A 54 1.46 7.06 -4.88
C VAL A 54 2.52 5.97 -4.77
N THR A 55 3.45 6.11 -3.83
CA THR A 55 4.46 5.09 -3.56
C THR A 55 4.30 4.62 -2.12
N LEU A 56 4.07 3.32 -1.97
CA LEU A 56 3.97 2.71 -0.64
C LEU A 56 5.36 2.54 -0.07
N GLU A 57 5.53 2.90 1.21
CA GLU A 57 6.84 2.85 1.85
C GLU A 57 6.88 2.01 3.12
N ASP A 58 5.74 1.78 3.74
CA ASP A 58 5.72 1.07 5.01
C ASP A 58 5.83 -0.44 4.79
N GLY A 59 6.84 -1.04 5.39
CA GLY A 59 7.05 -2.48 5.27
C GLY A 59 5.91 -3.31 5.82
N ASN A 60 5.25 -2.85 6.89
CA ASN A 60 4.11 -3.58 7.45
C ASN A 60 2.89 -3.51 6.53
N LEU A 61 2.68 -2.37 5.91
CA LEU A 61 1.59 -2.22 4.94
C LEU A 61 1.82 -3.15 3.76
N GLN A 62 3.02 -3.14 3.22
CA GLN A 62 3.34 -3.99 2.07
C GLN A 62 3.33 -5.46 2.42
N TYR A 63 3.78 -5.81 3.63
CA TYR A 63 3.71 -7.19 4.09
C TYR A 63 2.25 -7.67 4.10
N GLY A 64 1.35 -6.86 4.63
CA GLY A 64 -0.06 -7.22 4.65
C GLY A 64 -0.64 -7.39 3.27
N LEU A 65 -0.36 -6.44 2.39
CA LEU A 65 -0.92 -6.48 1.04
C LEU A 65 -0.38 -7.66 0.23
N PHE A 66 0.92 -7.86 0.25
CA PHE A 66 1.54 -8.85 -0.64
C PHE A 66 1.67 -10.24 -0.03
N ASP A 67 1.96 -10.33 1.27
CA ASP A 67 2.19 -11.63 1.89
C ASP A 67 0.94 -12.17 2.58
N MET A 68 0.24 -11.32 3.32
CA MET A 68 -0.94 -11.76 4.05
C MET A 68 -2.15 -11.91 3.13
N PHE A 69 -2.40 -10.92 2.29
CA PHE A 69 -3.53 -10.95 1.36
C PHE A 69 -3.16 -11.42 -0.04
N ASN A 70 -1.88 -11.57 -0.31
CA ASN A 70 -1.39 -12.08 -1.59
C ASN A 70 -1.91 -11.27 -2.79
N LEU A 71 -1.92 -9.95 -2.65
CA LEU A 71 -2.39 -9.10 -3.75
C LEU A 71 -1.36 -9.04 -4.87
N SER A 72 -1.85 -9.00 -6.09
CA SER A 72 -1.03 -8.78 -7.26
C SER A 72 -0.97 -7.29 -7.58
N SER A 73 -0.23 -6.94 -8.62
CA SER A 73 -0.23 -5.57 -9.11
C SER A 73 -1.63 -5.11 -9.49
N TYR A 74 -2.43 -6.02 -10.03
CA TYR A 74 -3.81 -5.70 -10.36
C TYR A 74 -4.61 -5.38 -9.10
N GLY A 75 -4.36 -6.11 -8.01
CA GLY A 75 -5.02 -5.86 -6.75
C GLY A 75 -4.70 -4.48 -6.18
N LEU A 76 -3.46 -4.02 -6.34
CA LEU A 76 -3.11 -2.68 -5.93
C LEU A 76 -3.94 -1.66 -6.68
N LYS A 77 -4.09 -1.85 -7.99
CA LYS A 77 -4.84 -0.92 -8.81
C LYS A 77 -6.33 -0.98 -8.52
N ALA A 78 -6.86 -2.18 -8.31
CA ALA A 78 -8.30 -2.36 -8.16
C ALA A 78 -8.82 -2.07 -6.75
N ILE A 79 -7.98 -2.21 -5.74
CA ILE A 79 -8.41 -2.09 -4.35
C ILE A 79 -7.74 -0.92 -3.64
N VAL A 80 -6.42 -0.86 -3.68
CA VAL A 80 -5.67 0.13 -2.90
C VAL A 80 -5.81 1.54 -3.46
N LYS A 81 -5.74 1.67 -4.78
CA LYS A 81 -5.87 2.99 -5.42
C LYS A 81 -7.22 3.64 -5.08
N PRO A 82 -8.37 2.97 -5.33
CA PRO A 82 -9.66 3.59 -4.97
C PRO A 82 -9.79 3.85 -3.48
N TRP A 83 -9.22 2.99 -2.64
CA TRP A 83 -9.28 3.19 -1.20
C TRP A 83 -8.56 4.45 -0.78
N ILE A 84 -7.36 4.70 -1.34
CA ILE A 84 -6.61 5.92 -1.04
C ILE A 84 -7.37 7.14 -1.53
N GLU A 85 -7.93 7.06 -2.72
CA GLU A 85 -8.68 8.18 -3.29
C GLU A 85 -9.87 8.55 -2.42
N GLU A 86 -10.63 7.57 -1.96
CA GLU A 86 -11.79 7.84 -1.14
C GLU A 86 -11.42 8.29 0.27
N THR A 87 -10.42 7.66 0.84
CA THR A 87 -10.06 7.94 2.22
C THR A 87 -9.43 9.31 2.39
N TYR A 88 -8.61 9.73 1.44
CA TYR A 88 -7.84 10.96 1.57
C TYR A 88 -8.25 12.05 0.58
N GLY A 89 -9.19 11.78 -0.31
CA GLY A 89 -9.73 12.79 -1.23
C GLY A 89 -8.73 13.27 -2.25
N ILE A 90 -7.87 12.41 -2.76
CA ILE A 90 -6.88 12.77 -3.76
C ILE A 90 -7.08 11.92 -5.01
N ASP A 91 -6.62 12.44 -6.15
CA ASP A 91 -6.67 11.69 -7.41
C ASP A 91 -5.36 10.94 -7.56
N VAL A 92 -5.44 9.62 -7.66
CA VAL A 92 -4.26 8.78 -7.77
C VAL A 92 -4.16 8.27 -9.21
N ASP A 93 -2.97 8.39 -9.81
CA ASP A 93 -2.73 7.84 -11.13
C ASP A 93 -2.27 6.39 -11.01
N LEU A 94 -1.07 6.19 -10.48
CA LEU A 94 -0.51 4.85 -10.31
C LEU A 94 -0.13 4.62 -8.86
N VAL A 95 -0.14 3.36 -8.43
CA VAL A 95 0.33 2.98 -7.10
C VAL A 95 1.59 2.13 -7.27
N HIS A 96 2.68 2.60 -6.70
CA HIS A 96 3.96 1.90 -6.71
C HIS A 96 4.25 1.37 -5.32
N TYR A 97 5.19 0.46 -5.23
CA TYR A 97 5.65 -0.01 -3.93
C TYR A 97 7.17 -0.04 -3.90
N THR A 98 7.71 -0.02 -2.69
CA THR A 98 9.16 -0.02 -2.47
C THR A 98 9.62 -1.44 -2.26
N THR A 99 10.77 -1.80 -2.84
CA THR A 99 11.36 -3.11 -2.59
C THR A 99 12.52 -2.94 -1.62
N PHE A 100 12.78 -3.97 -0.83
CA PHE A 100 13.82 -3.97 0.18
C PHE A 100 14.80 -5.10 -0.12
N TYR A 101 16.08 -4.79 -0.10
CA TYR A 101 17.09 -5.79 -0.41
C TYR A 101 17.20 -6.80 0.74
N CYS A 102 17.22 -8.07 0.39
CA CYS A 102 17.39 -9.14 1.35
C CYS A 102 18.72 -9.81 1.13
N SER A 103 19.65 -9.67 2.09
CA SER A 103 20.98 -10.26 1.95
C SER A 103 20.92 -11.79 1.99
N LYS A 104 19.92 -12.37 2.62
CA LYS A 104 19.78 -13.82 2.68
C LYS A 104 19.40 -14.41 1.34
N CYS A 105 18.51 -13.71 0.62
CA CYS A 105 18.04 -14.18 -0.68
C CYS A 105 18.86 -13.61 -1.83
N ASN A 106 19.60 -12.55 -1.55
CA ASN A 106 20.33 -11.80 -2.55
C ASN A 106 19.38 -11.24 -3.61
N GLN A 107 18.18 -10.84 -3.17
CA GLN A 107 17.13 -10.31 -4.03
C GLN A 107 16.35 -9.23 -3.29
N TYR A 108 15.54 -8.49 -4.04
CA TYR A 108 14.65 -7.49 -3.46
C TYR A 108 13.26 -8.06 -3.22
N HIS A 109 12.66 -7.69 -2.09
CA HIS A 109 11.30 -8.10 -1.72
C HIS A 109 10.46 -6.87 -1.48
N PRO A 110 9.13 -6.96 -1.63
CA PRO A 110 8.24 -5.84 -1.28
C PRO A 110 8.00 -5.71 0.22
N THR A 111 8.69 -6.49 1.04
CA THR A 111 8.61 -6.38 2.49
C THR A 111 10.02 -6.42 3.04
N LYS A 112 10.16 -5.95 4.29
CA LYS A 112 11.46 -5.97 4.95
C LYS A 112 11.77 -7.32 5.58
N ARG A 113 10.79 -8.20 5.60
CA ARG A 113 10.98 -9.52 6.18
C ARG A 113 11.48 -10.50 5.15
N HIS A 114 12.41 -11.32 5.57
CA HIS A 114 12.82 -12.45 4.74
C HIS A 114 11.76 -13.53 4.86
N ILE A 115 11.29 -14.01 3.73
CA ILE A 115 10.27 -15.05 3.69
C ILE A 115 10.97 -16.38 3.40
N ASP A 116 10.91 -17.28 4.38
CA ASP A 116 11.47 -18.62 4.19
C ASP A 116 10.40 -19.52 3.63
N GLU A 117 10.78 -20.26 2.63
CA GLU A 117 9.83 -21.15 1.98
C GLU A 117 9.71 -22.46 2.72
#